data_9387b8854c83b6c27977ba941d88e9d9
#
_entry.id   9387b8854c83b6c27977ba941d88e9d9
#
_cell.length_a   1.000
_cell.length_b   1.000
_cell.length_c   1.000
_cell.angle_alpha   90.00
_cell.angle_beta   90.00
_cell.angle_gamma   90.00
#
_symmetry.space_group_name_H-M   'P 1'
#
loop_
_entity.id
_entity.type
_entity.pdbx_description
1 polymer ?
#
loop_
_entity_poly.entity_id
_entity_poly.type
_entity_poly.pdbx_seq_one_letter_code
_entity_poly.pdbx_strand_id
1 'polypeptide(L)'
;LSYPVENVILWDLEHPELYEVKTELICDGTLMDERIDRIGFRRAEFKKDGFYLNGKKIKLRGLNRHQSYPYVGYAMPKSMQQLDADILKRELGVNAVRTSHYPQSHYFIERCDEIGLLVFTEIPGWQHIGDAVWKDQAVENVRDMVKQYRNHTSIILWGVRINESQDDDAFYRRTNEAAHEFDDSRPTGGVRANRKSSLLEDVYTYNDFVHDGKAKGCEPKKNVTSDMEKPYLISEYNGHMYPTKTFDWEEHRAEHALRHANVLDAVAAEEDIAGCFGWCMFDYNTHKD
;
A
#
# COMPACT_ATOMS: atom_id res chain seq x y z
N LEU A 1 -10.81 26.84 2.29
CA LEU A 1 -10.07 27.61 3.28
C LEU A 1 -8.65 27.06 3.34
N SER A 2 -7.63 27.93 3.38
CA SER A 2 -6.22 27.57 3.53
C SER A 2 -5.64 28.33 4.68
N TYR A 3 -4.95 27.66 5.58
CA TYR A 3 -4.32 28.25 6.75
C TYR A 3 -2.83 27.91 6.75
N PRO A 4 -1.93 28.90 6.86
CA PRO A 4 -0.52 28.64 7.09
C PRO A 4 -0.32 28.07 8.50
N VAL A 5 0.47 27.01 8.61
CA VAL A 5 0.87 26.43 9.88
C VAL A 5 2.39 26.50 9.97
N GLU A 6 2.89 27.11 11.03
CA GLU A 6 4.33 27.32 11.25
C GLU A 6 4.87 26.36 12.31
N ASN A 7 6.16 26.06 12.24
CA ASN A 7 6.89 25.26 13.23
C ASN A 7 6.33 23.85 13.45
N VAL A 8 5.82 23.22 12.38
CA VAL A 8 5.32 21.84 12.45
C VAL A 8 6.47 20.85 12.59
N ILE A 9 6.27 19.82 13.42
CA ILE A 9 7.11 18.63 13.45
C ILE A 9 6.60 17.71 12.36
N LEU A 10 7.48 17.29 11.45
CA LEU A 10 7.10 16.42 10.36
C LEU A 10 6.91 14.99 10.86
N TRP A 11 5.83 14.38 10.44
CA TRP A 11 5.55 12.96 10.64
C TRP A 11 6.57 12.11 9.86
N ASP A 12 7.19 11.16 10.52
CA ASP A 12 8.07 10.17 9.87
C ASP A 12 7.95 8.77 10.50
N LEU A 13 8.81 7.86 10.10
CA LEU A 13 8.78 6.47 10.54
C LEU A 13 9.17 6.27 12.01
N GLU A 14 9.99 7.15 12.57
CA GLU A 14 10.52 7.06 13.93
C GLU A 14 9.81 8.03 14.88
N HIS A 15 9.36 9.17 14.34
CA HIS A 15 8.66 10.23 15.06
C HIS A 15 7.33 10.53 14.36
N PRO A 16 6.31 9.67 14.51
CA PRO A 16 5.03 9.82 13.84
C PRO A 16 4.13 10.86 14.51
N GLU A 17 4.56 12.12 14.48
CA GLU A 17 3.84 13.22 15.13
C GLU A 17 2.52 13.51 14.44
N LEU A 18 1.44 13.55 15.22
CA LEU A 18 0.10 13.84 14.76
C LEU A 18 -0.47 15.06 15.47
N TYR A 19 -1.21 15.86 14.73
CA TYR A 19 -1.93 17.04 15.19
C TYR A 19 -3.43 16.80 15.17
N GLU A 20 -4.16 17.41 16.09
CA GLU A 20 -5.61 17.39 16.10
C GLU A 20 -6.16 18.65 15.43
N VAL A 21 -7.04 18.43 14.45
CA VAL A 21 -7.80 19.50 13.80
C VAL A 21 -9.23 19.41 14.31
N LYS A 22 -9.59 20.37 15.17
CA LYS A 22 -10.97 20.49 15.67
C LYS A 22 -11.78 21.40 14.74
N THR A 23 -12.85 20.86 14.20
CA THR A 23 -13.81 21.61 13.39
C THR A 23 -15.12 21.75 14.18
N GLU A 24 -15.60 22.96 14.36
CA GLU A 24 -16.83 23.25 15.08
C GLU A 24 -17.85 23.92 14.15
N LEU A 25 -19.10 23.44 14.18
CA LEU A 25 -20.24 24.09 13.54
C LEU A 25 -20.97 24.92 14.59
N ILE A 26 -20.95 26.23 14.44
CA ILE A 26 -21.60 27.15 15.38
C ILE A 26 -22.73 27.88 14.65
N CYS A 27 -23.94 27.85 15.23
CA CYS A 27 -25.12 28.59 14.78
C CYS A 27 -25.61 29.51 15.90
N ASP A 28 -25.70 30.81 15.63
CA ASP A 28 -26.17 31.83 16.61
C ASP A 28 -25.44 31.75 17.96
N GLY A 29 -24.11 31.49 17.93
CA GLY A 29 -23.28 31.37 19.12
C GLY A 29 -23.40 30.04 19.88
N THR A 30 -24.22 29.09 19.38
CA THR A 30 -24.40 27.76 19.96
C THR A 30 -23.64 26.73 19.14
N LEU A 31 -22.82 25.88 19.83
CA LEU A 31 -22.17 24.74 19.22
C LEU A 31 -23.22 23.69 18.82
N MET A 32 -23.31 23.42 17.52
CA MET A 32 -24.26 22.47 16.93
C MET A 32 -23.63 21.11 16.68
N ASP A 33 -22.36 21.09 16.25
CA ASP A 33 -21.64 19.88 15.96
C ASP A 33 -20.15 20.12 16.07
N GLU A 34 -19.36 19.08 16.37
CA GLU A 34 -17.90 19.11 16.36
C GLU A 34 -17.30 17.83 15.80
N ARG A 35 -16.16 17.99 15.17
CA ARG A 35 -15.35 16.87 14.67
C ARG A 35 -13.88 17.12 14.97
N ILE A 36 -13.20 16.06 15.39
CA ILE A 36 -11.75 16.05 15.58
C ILE A 36 -11.16 15.06 14.56
N ASP A 37 -10.29 15.56 13.69
CA ASP A 37 -9.48 14.76 12.78
C ASP A 37 -8.02 14.81 13.22
N ARG A 38 -7.33 13.66 13.17
CA ARG A 38 -5.89 13.56 13.45
C ARG A 38 -5.13 13.52 12.13
N ILE A 39 -4.20 14.44 11.95
CA ILE A 39 -3.39 14.56 10.74
C ILE A 39 -1.91 14.73 11.08
N GLY A 40 -1.03 14.32 10.17
CA GLY A 40 0.40 14.61 10.25
C GLY A 40 0.86 15.38 9.02
N PHE A 41 1.91 16.16 9.18
CA PHE A 41 2.54 16.89 8.09
C PHE A 41 3.75 16.11 7.59
N ARG A 42 3.77 15.78 6.32
CA ARG A 42 4.87 15.06 5.68
C ARG A 42 4.97 15.39 4.19
N ARG A 43 6.12 15.11 3.62
CA ARG A 43 6.32 15.10 2.16
C ARG A 43 6.72 13.69 1.72
N ALA A 44 5.84 12.99 1.01
CA ALA A 44 6.09 11.67 0.46
C ALA A 44 6.14 11.76 -1.07
N GLU A 45 7.24 11.33 -1.67
CA GLU A 45 7.49 11.51 -3.11
C GLU A 45 8.04 10.22 -3.71
N PHE A 46 7.38 9.75 -4.76
CA PHE A 46 7.96 8.74 -5.64
C PHE A 46 8.69 9.44 -6.79
N LYS A 47 9.96 9.09 -7.00
CA LYS A 47 10.80 9.60 -8.09
C LYS A 47 11.35 8.43 -8.91
N LYS A 48 11.87 8.72 -10.10
CA LYS A 48 12.39 7.68 -10.98
C LYS A 48 13.48 6.79 -10.36
N ASP A 49 14.14 7.30 -9.34
CA ASP A 49 15.23 6.66 -8.61
C ASP A 49 14.83 6.14 -7.22
N GLY A 50 13.55 6.19 -6.84
CA GLY A 50 13.08 5.62 -5.58
C GLY A 50 12.02 6.43 -4.84
N PHE A 51 11.83 6.11 -3.57
CA PHE A 51 10.87 6.79 -2.68
C PHE A 51 11.59 7.71 -1.68
N TYR A 52 11.00 8.87 -1.43
CA TYR A 52 11.51 9.88 -0.50
C TYR A 52 10.46 10.28 0.52
N LEU A 53 10.84 10.28 1.79
CA LEU A 53 10.03 10.82 2.89
C LEU A 53 10.76 12.01 3.51
N ASN A 54 10.12 13.18 3.52
CA ASN A 54 10.69 14.42 4.03
C ASN A 54 12.07 14.77 3.44
N GLY A 55 12.24 14.47 2.14
CA GLY A 55 13.49 14.69 1.41
C GLY A 55 14.56 13.60 1.60
N LYS A 56 14.35 12.62 2.48
CA LYS A 56 15.27 11.51 2.70
C LYS A 56 14.86 10.31 1.83
N LYS A 57 15.78 9.78 1.05
CA LYS A 57 15.56 8.54 0.28
C LYS A 57 15.40 7.35 1.21
N ILE A 58 14.32 6.60 1.04
CA ILE A 58 13.97 5.43 1.84
C ILE A 58 13.63 4.27 0.90
N LYS A 59 14.19 3.10 1.17
CA LYS A 59 13.76 1.87 0.50
C LYS A 59 12.53 1.31 1.24
N LEU A 60 11.39 1.20 0.56
CA LEU A 60 10.20 0.57 1.11
C LEU A 60 10.44 -0.94 1.28
N ARG A 61 10.22 -1.44 2.46
CA ARG A 61 10.31 -2.86 2.82
C ARG A 61 9.02 -3.22 3.52
N GLY A 62 8.15 -3.89 2.81
CA GLY A 62 6.79 -4.11 3.25
C GLY A 62 6.33 -5.55 3.11
N LEU A 63 5.13 -5.78 3.61
CA LEU A 63 4.35 -6.98 3.40
C LEU A 63 2.96 -6.63 2.90
N ASN A 64 2.36 -7.57 2.18
CA ASN A 64 0.95 -7.52 1.86
C ASN A 64 0.13 -8.03 3.05
N ARG A 65 -1.02 -7.44 3.31
CA ARG A 65 -1.91 -7.83 4.40
C ARG A 65 -3.32 -8.07 3.90
N HIS A 66 -3.85 -9.27 4.17
CA HIS A 66 -5.29 -9.51 4.17
C HIS A 66 -5.88 -9.17 5.55
N GLN A 67 -7.05 -8.51 5.56
CA GLN A 67 -7.80 -8.24 6.78
C GLN A 67 -8.61 -9.48 7.16
N SER A 68 -7.93 -10.51 7.64
CA SER A 68 -8.60 -11.74 8.11
C SER A 68 -7.87 -12.35 9.30
N TYR A 69 -8.64 -13.02 10.16
CA TYR A 69 -8.10 -13.71 11.32
C TYR A 69 -8.85 -15.03 11.57
N PRO A 70 -8.19 -16.08 12.08
CA PRO A 70 -8.84 -17.34 12.41
C PRO A 70 -10.10 -17.13 13.26
N TYR A 71 -11.14 -17.91 12.98
CA TYR A 71 -12.45 -17.93 13.65
C TYR A 71 -13.35 -16.73 13.39
N VAL A 72 -12.83 -15.53 13.14
CA VAL A 72 -13.65 -14.31 12.95
C VAL A 72 -13.68 -13.85 11.48
N GLY A 73 -12.80 -14.42 10.63
CA GLY A 73 -12.70 -14.01 9.22
C GLY A 73 -12.42 -12.51 9.10
N TYR A 74 -13.16 -11.82 8.26
CA TYR A 74 -13.02 -10.37 8.05
C TYR A 74 -13.64 -9.48 9.15
N ALA A 75 -14.42 -10.07 10.08
CA ALA A 75 -15.01 -9.35 11.20
C ALA A 75 -14.01 -9.12 12.35
N MET A 76 -12.81 -8.70 12.03
CA MET A 76 -11.74 -8.43 12.99
C MET A 76 -12.10 -7.23 13.88
N PRO A 77 -12.08 -7.39 15.22
CA PRO A 77 -12.30 -6.28 16.13
C PRO A 77 -11.13 -5.30 16.14
N LYS A 78 -11.37 -4.08 16.65
CA LYS A 78 -10.39 -2.99 16.75
C LYS A 78 -9.02 -3.46 17.28
N SER A 79 -9.01 -4.23 18.36
CA SER A 79 -7.77 -4.71 18.99
C SER A 79 -6.91 -5.58 18.07
N MET A 80 -7.52 -6.43 17.24
CA MET A 80 -6.80 -7.25 16.27
C MET A 80 -6.30 -6.42 15.10
N GLN A 81 -7.07 -5.43 14.65
CA GLN A 81 -6.63 -4.50 13.61
C GLN A 81 -5.37 -3.73 14.04
N GLN A 82 -5.36 -3.23 15.27
CA GLN A 82 -4.22 -2.52 15.84
C GLN A 82 -3.03 -3.45 16.08
N LEU A 83 -3.27 -4.67 16.54
CA LEU A 83 -2.23 -5.67 16.77
C LEU A 83 -1.46 -6.01 15.47
N ASP A 84 -2.15 -6.17 14.35
CA ASP A 84 -1.49 -6.43 13.07
C ASP A 84 -0.52 -5.30 12.68
N ALA A 85 -0.92 -4.04 12.88
CA ALA A 85 -0.01 -2.91 12.62
C ALA A 85 1.21 -2.93 13.55
N ASP A 86 1.00 -3.23 14.84
CA ASP A 86 2.10 -3.35 15.81
C ASP A 86 3.06 -4.50 15.45
N ILE A 87 2.55 -5.67 15.06
CA ILE A 87 3.37 -6.81 14.59
C ILE A 87 4.21 -6.41 13.38
N LEU A 88 3.58 -5.79 12.36
CA LEU A 88 4.29 -5.35 11.17
C LEU A 88 5.45 -4.40 11.51
N LYS A 89 5.17 -3.39 12.31
CA LYS A 89 6.16 -2.35 12.64
C LYS A 89 7.23 -2.84 13.62
N ARG A 90 6.82 -3.49 14.71
CA ARG A 90 7.68 -3.73 15.88
C ARG A 90 8.34 -5.11 15.89
N GLU A 91 7.62 -6.13 15.42
CA GLU A 91 8.13 -7.51 15.43
C GLU A 91 8.80 -7.86 14.10
N LEU A 92 8.16 -7.53 12.97
CA LEU A 92 8.70 -7.81 11.65
C LEU A 92 9.62 -6.70 11.11
N GLY A 93 9.62 -5.51 11.72
CA GLY A 93 10.51 -4.41 11.38
C GLY A 93 10.30 -3.84 9.98
N VAL A 94 9.12 -4.01 9.39
CA VAL A 94 8.78 -3.41 8.08
C VAL A 94 8.45 -1.93 8.24
N ASN A 95 8.66 -1.15 7.18
CA ASN A 95 8.36 0.27 7.17
C ASN A 95 7.12 0.61 6.33
N ALA A 96 6.56 -0.37 5.63
CA ALA A 96 5.38 -0.20 4.79
C ALA A 96 4.49 -1.44 4.78
N VAL A 97 3.22 -1.26 4.44
CA VAL A 97 2.25 -2.33 4.23
C VAL A 97 1.38 -2.01 3.01
N ARG A 98 1.05 -3.03 2.23
CA ARG A 98 0.00 -2.93 1.20
C ARG A 98 -1.25 -3.63 1.69
N THR A 99 -2.37 -2.91 1.67
CA THR A 99 -3.68 -3.46 2.04
C THR A 99 -4.32 -4.17 0.85
N SER A 100 -3.86 -5.36 0.59
CA SER A 100 -4.30 -6.20 -0.54
C SER A 100 -5.64 -6.88 -0.24
N HIS A 101 -6.60 -6.93 -1.10
CA HIS A 101 -6.81 -6.19 -2.36
C HIS A 101 -8.09 -5.38 -2.19
N TYR A 102 -8.15 -4.52 -1.20
CA TYR A 102 -9.32 -3.69 -0.82
C TYR A 102 -8.95 -2.68 0.27
N PRO A 103 -9.70 -1.59 0.43
CA PRO A 103 -9.56 -0.71 1.58
C PRO A 103 -9.83 -1.48 2.88
N GLN A 104 -8.99 -1.26 3.89
CA GLN A 104 -9.09 -1.98 5.16
C GLN A 104 -9.54 -1.04 6.30
N SER A 105 -9.85 -1.63 7.45
CA SER A 105 -10.41 -0.95 8.61
C SER A 105 -9.68 0.35 8.97
N HIS A 106 -10.42 1.41 9.30
CA HIS A 106 -9.86 2.65 9.85
C HIS A 106 -9.02 2.40 11.10
N TYR A 107 -9.39 1.46 11.96
CA TYR A 107 -8.61 1.11 13.15
C TYR A 107 -7.18 0.62 12.83
N PHE A 108 -7.01 -0.04 11.69
CA PHE A 108 -5.69 -0.44 11.21
C PHE A 108 -4.92 0.77 10.67
N ILE A 109 -5.56 1.58 9.83
CA ILE A 109 -4.92 2.75 9.20
C ILE A 109 -4.58 3.83 10.25
N GLU A 110 -5.49 4.10 11.19
CA GLU A 110 -5.22 4.99 12.34
C GLU A 110 -4.01 4.52 13.15
N ARG A 111 -3.89 3.20 13.36
CA ARG A 111 -2.72 2.67 14.06
C ARG A 111 -1.45 2.84 13.24
N CYS A 112 -1.50 2.69 11.92
CA CYS A 112 -0.36 2.98 11.03
C CYS A 112 0.07 4.44 11.12
N ASP A 113 -0.89 5.39 11.18
CA ASP A 113 -0.61 6.81 11.42
C ASP A 113 0.13 7.04 12.75
N GLU A 114 -0.33 6.36 13.83
CA GLU A 114 0.22 6.50 15.19
C GLU A 114 1.63 5.95 15.35
N ILE A 115 1.99 4.91 14.60
CA ILE A 115 3.26 4.19 14.81
C ILE A 115 4.29 4.40 13.70
N GLY A 116 3.98 5.22 12.70
CA GLY A 116 4.89 5.48 11.59
C GLY A 116 5.04 4.31 10.63
N LEU A 117 3.93 3.69 10.20
CA LEU A 117 3.91 2.62 9.20
C LEU A 117 3.26 3.13 7.92
N LEU A 118 4.01 3.17 6.82
CA LEU A 118 3.52 3.65 5.52
C LEU A 118 2.51 2.67 4.91
N VAL A 119 1.51 3.20 4.23
CA VAL A 119 0.42 2.40 3.64
C VAL A 119 0.27 2.65 2.15
N PHE A 120 0.23 1.57 1.38
CA PHE A 120 -0.27 1.51 0.03
C PHE A 120 -1.66 0.85 0.07
N THR A 121 -2.73 1.60 -0.19
CA THR A 121 -4.11 1.08 -0.20
C THR A 121 -4.69 1.09 -1.60
N GLU A 122 -5.61 0.15 -1.89
CA GLU A 122 -6.14 -0.05 -3.23
C GLU A 122 -7.64 -0.36 -3.26
N ILE A 123 -8.26 -0.15 -4.42
CA ILE A 123 -9.66 -0.50 -4.67
C ILE A 123 -9.87 -2.02 -4.67
N PRO A 124 -11.10 -2.50 -4.33
CA PRO A 124 -11.38 -3.92 -4.29
C PRO A 124 -11.30 -4.57 -5.67
N GLY A 125 -10.66 -5.73 -5.75
CA GLY A 125 -10.72 -6.60 -6.91
C GLY A 125 -9.43 -7.36 -7.22
N TRP A 126 -9.61 -8.50 -7.90
CA TRP A 126 -8.54 -9.37 -8.33
C TRP A 126 -8.84 -9.96 -9.72
N GLN A 127 -7.95 -9.69 -10.68
CA GLN A 127 -7.95 -10.16 -12.08
C GLN A 127 -9.17 -9.79 -12.92
N HIS A 128 -10.37 -9.81 -12.38
CA HIS A 128 -11.61 -9.62 -13.13
C HIS A 128 -11.91 -8.13 -13.39
N ILE A 129 -12.26 -7.82 -14.64
CA ILE A 129 -12.84 -6.55 -15.06
C ILE A 129 -14.22 -6.85 -15.65
N GLY A 130 -15.27 -6.25 -15.08
CA GLY A 130 -16.64 -6.48 -15.51
C GLY A 130 -17.08 -5.60 -16.69
N ASP A 131 -18.37 -5.51 -16.88
CA ASP A 131 -19.02 -4.69 -17.90
C ASP A 131 -18.97 -3.18 -17.59
N ALA A 132 -19.68 -2.37 -18.37
CA ALA A 132 -19.69 -0.93 -18.21
C ALA A 132 -20.23 -0.49 -16.84
N VAL A 133 -21.29 -1.13 -16.35
CA VAL A 133 -21.91 -0.81 -15.05
C VAL A 133 -20.95 -1.12 -13.92
N TRP A 134 -20.29 -2.28 -13.97
CA TRP A 134 -19.27 -2.66 -13.02
C TRP A 134 -18.08 -1.68 -13.02
N LYS A 135 -17.63 -1.23 -14.22
CA LYS A 135 -16.54 -0.24 -14.33
C LYS A 135 -16.93 1.11 -13.75
N ASP A 136 -18.16 1.55 -13.95
CA ASP A 136 -18.68 2.78 -13.35
C ASP A 136 -18.67 2.67 -11.82
N GLN A 137 -19.11 1.56 -11.26
CA GLN A 137 -19.05 1.30 -9.82
C GLN A 137 -17.62 1.26 -9.30
N ALA A 138 -16.67 0.66 -10.04
CA ALA A 138 -15.28 0.63 -9.65
C ALA A 138 -14.64 2.03 -9.64
N VAL A 139 -15.02 2.92 -10.54
CA VAL A 139 -14.60 4.34 -10.51
C VAL A 139 -15.16 5.05 -9.28
N GLU A 140 -16.43 4.80 -8.90
CA GLU A 140 -16.99 5.34 -7.65
C GLU A 140 -16.26 4.77 -6.42
N ASN A 141 -15.89 3.50 -6.42
CA ASN A 141 -15.09 2.90 -5.34
C ASN A 141 -13.73 3.61 -5.15
N VAL A 142 -13.10 4.09 -6.24
CA VAL A 142 -11.89 4.93 -6.14
C VAL A 142 -12.20 6.25 -5.42
N ARG A 143 -13.28 6.94 -5.83
CA ARG A 143 -13.70 8.20 -5.21
C ARG A 143 -13.99 8.03 -3.72
N ASP A 144 -14.71 6.98 -3.38
CA ASP A 144 -15.08 6.69 -1.99
C ASP A 144 -13.84 6.32 -1.15
N MET A 145 -12.93 5.51 -1.69
CA MET A 145 -11.66 5.20 -1.01
C MET A 145 -10.88 6.48 -0.72
N VAL A 146 -10.67 7.34 -1.71
CA VAL A 146 -9.90 8.57 -1.50
C VAL A 146 -10.59 9.51 -0.52
N LYS A 147 -11.90 9.74 -0.65
CA LYS A 147 -12.67 10.58 0.30
C LYS A 147 -12.56 10.07 1.73
N GLN A 148 -12.63 8.75 1.90
CA GLN A 148 -12.63 8.09 3.20
C GLN A 148 -11.28 8.18 3.90
N TYR A 149 -10.18 8.06 3.14
CA TYR A 149 -8.85 7.85 3.70
C TYR A 149 -7.84 8.99 3.47
N ARG A 150 -8.18 10.05 2.71
CA ARG A 150 -7.22 11.11 2.35
C ARG A 150 -6.63 11.89 3.54
N ASN A 151 -7.27 11.86 4.71
CA ASN A 151 -6.75 12.52 5.90
C ASN A 151 -5.73 11.64 6.66
N HIS A 152 -5.58 10.37 6.31
CA HIS A 152 -4.60 9.49 6.94
C HIS A 152 -3.18 9.77 6.43
N THR A 153 -2.29 10.07 7.35
CA THR A 153 -0.92 10.50 7.07
C THR A 153 -0.05 9.35 6.55
N SER A 154 -0.28 8.14 7.03
CA SER A 154 0.46 6.94 6.64
C SER A 154 0.26 6.55 5.18
N ILE A 155 -0.87 6.89 4.56
CA ILE A 155 -1.15 6.52 3.16
C ILE A 155 -0.28 7.35 2.22
N ILE A 156 0.50 6.67 1.38
CA ILE A 156 1.46 7.27 0.44
C ILE A 156 1.16 6.98 -1.03
N LEU A 157 0.25 6.04 -1.32
CA LEU A 157 -0.04 5.59 -2.68
C LEU A 157 -1.49 5.11 -2.77
N TRP A 158 -2.21 5.57 -3.80
CA TRP A 158 -3.55 5.10 -4.14
C TRP A 158 -3.49 4.02 -5.20
N GLY A 159 -3.93 2.80 -4.88
CA GLY A 159 -4.09 1.70 -5.83
C GLY A 159 -5.39 1.84 -6.60
N VAL A 160 -5.30 2.26 -7.86
CA VAL A 160 -6.47 2.57 -8.69
C VAL A 160 -6.73 1.56 -9.80
N ARG A 161 -6.00 0.44 -9.77
CA ARG A 161 -6.14 -0.64 -10.74
C ARG A 161 -6.51 -1.94 -10.02
N ILE A 162 -7.37 -2.74 -10.63
CA ILE A 162 -7.69 -4.09 -10.16
C ILE A 162 -6.42 -4.94 -10.18
N ASN A 163 -6.09 -5.54 -9.06
CA ASN A 163 -4.89 -6.36 -8.93
C ASN A 163 -4.80 -7.43 -10.03
N GLU A 164 -3.64 -7.50 -10.71
CA GLU A 164 -3.33 -8.49 -11.76
C GLU A 164 -4.30 -8.55 -12.94
N SER A 165 -5.13 -7.55 -13.12
CA SER A 165 -6.03 -7.49 -14.28
C SER A 165 -5.30 -7.22 -15.58
N GLN A 166 -5.94 -7.57 -16.69
CA GLN A 166 -5.50 -7.16 -18.02
C GLN A 166 -5.56 -5.63 -18.19
N ASP A 167 -4.86 -5.11 -19.19
CA ASP A 167 -4.91 -3.69 -19.54
C ASP A 167 -6.30 -3.32 -20.07
N ASP A 168 -6.82 -2.19 -19.59
CA ASP A 168 -8.00 -1.52 -20.10
C ASP A 168 -7.78 0.01 -19.95
N ASP A 169 -7.13 0.58 -20.92
CA ASP A 169 -6.68 1.98 -20.86
C ASP A 169 -7.82 2.97 -20.66
N ALA A 170 -8.97 2.72 -21.26
CA ALA A 170 -10.15 3.59 -21.11
C ALA A 170 -10.67 3.57 -19.67
N PHE A 171 -10.74 2.40 -19.06
CA PHE A 171 -11.17 2.24 -17.68
C PHE A 171 -10.16 2.81 -16.70
N TYR A 172 -8.87 2.44 -16.82
CA TYR A 172 -7.84 2.88 -15.88
C TYR A 172 -7.48 4.35 -15.98
N ARG A 173 -7.71 5.01 -17.10
CA ARG A 173 -7.65 6.47 -17.19
C ARG A 173 -8.69 7.10 -16.26
N ARG A 174 -9.92 6.60 -16.28
CA ARG A 174 -11.03 7.10 -15.44
C ARG A 174 -10.75 6.88 -13.94
N THR A 175 -10.21 5.72 -13.55
CA THR A 175 -9.88 5.46 -12.13
C THR A 175 -8.74 6.33 -11.63
N ASN A 176 -7.74 6.58 -12.47
CA ASN A 176 -6.64 7.48 -12.15
C ASN A 176 -7.11 8.93 -11.99
N GLU A 177 -7.92 9.43 -12.94
CA GLU A 177 -8.53 10.76 -12.89
C GLU A 177 -9.42 10.93 -11.64
N ALA A 178 -10.20 9.90 -11.29
CA ALA A 178 -11.08 9.92 -10.13
C ALA A 178 -10.30 10.02 -8.79
N ALA A 179 -9.11 9.43 -8.68
CA ALA A 179 -8.29 9.60 -7.50
C ALA A 179 -7.75 11.03 -7.38
N HIS A 180 -7.19 11.56 -8.46
CA HIS A 180 -6.64 12.93 -8.49
C HIS A 180 -7.70 14.03 -8.35
N GLU A 181 -8.95 13.76 -8.70
CA GLU A 181 -10.07 14.67 -8.45
C GLU A 181 -10.25 14.99 -6.95
N PHE A 182 -9.97 14.02 -6.08
CA PHE A 182 -10.18 14.15 -4.63
C PHE A 182 -8.90 14.27 -3.81
N ASP A 183 -7.75 13.89 -4.38
CA ASP A 183 -6.44 14.03 -3.75
C ASP A 183 -5.33 14.12 -4.80
N ASP A 184 -4.85 15.30 -5.05
CA ASP A 184 -3.72 15.59 -5.94
C ASP A 184 -2.37 15.56 -5.21
N SER A 185 -2.37 15.34 -3.89
CA SER A 185 -1.17 15.33 -3.05
C SER A 185 -0.46 13.97 -3.01
N ARG A 186 -1.15 12.89 -3.39
CA ARG A 186 -0.60 11.54 -3.42
C ARG A 186 -0.62 10.96 -4.84
N PRO A 187 0.43 10.22 -5.21
CA PRO A 187 0.47 9.53 -6.48
C PRO A 187 -0.47 8.33 -6.51
N THR A 188 -0.77 7.89 -7.73
CA THR A 188 -1.52 6.68 -8.03
C THR A 188 -0.59 5.54 -8.46
N GLY A 189 -0.99 4.31 -8.20
CA GLY A 189 -0.35 3.08 -8.66
C GLY A 189 -1.38 2.06 -9.12
N GLY A 190 -0.92 1.02 -9.77
CA GLY A 190 -1.83 -0.03 -10.24
C GLY A 190 -1.10 -1.34 -10.46
N VAL A 191 -1.46 -2.34 -9.69
CA VAL A 191 -0.74 -3.61 -9.59
C VAL A 191 -0.94 -4.48 -10.83
N ARG A 192 0.16 -4.81 -11.47
CA ARG A 192 0.25 -5.57 -12.71
C ARG A 192 0.98 -6.89 -12.52
N ALA A 193 0.54 -7.90 -13.25
CA ALA A 193 1.31 -9.14 -13.49
C ALA A 193 2.00 -9.14 -14.87
N ASN A 194 1.62 -8.23 -15.77
CA ASN A 194 2.16 -8.15 -17.11
C ASN A 194 3.30 -7.13 -17.20
N ARG A 195 4.43 -7.55 -17.79
CA ARG A 195 5.55 -6.63 -18.11
C ARG A 195 5.19 -5.75 -19.29
N LYS A 196 5.74 -4.53 -19.31
CA LYS A 196 5.54 -3.56 -20.40
C LYS A 196 4.08 -3.20 -20.66
N SER A 197 3.25 -3.38 -19.65
CA SER A 197 1.86 -2.95 -19.61
C SER A 197 1.73 -1.43 -19.72
N SER A 198 0.62 -0.93 -20.22
CA SER A 198 0.33 0.50 -20.26
C SER A 198 0.45 1.14 -18.89
N LEU A 199 1.09 2.30 -18.82
CA LEU A 199 1.24 3.07 -17.58
C LEU A 199 0.43 4.37 -17.67
N LEU A 200 -0.68 4.40 -16.97
CA LEU A 200 -1.56 5.57 -16.84
C LEU A 200 -1.41 6.23 -15.47
N GLU A 201 -0.96 5.47 -14.49
CA GLU A 201 -0.72 5.88 -13.12
C GLU A 201 0.64 6.59 -12.98
N ASP A 202 0.89 7.19 -11.82
CA ASP A 202 2.13 7.90 -11.53
C ASP A 202 3.30 6.95 -11.23
N VAL A 203 2.99 5.81 -10.60
CA VAL A 203 3.98 4.80 -10.19
C VAL A 203 3.69 3.48 -10.88
N TYR A 204 4.68 2.92 -11.55
CA TYR A 204 4.58 1.56 -12.09
C TYR A 204 4.69 0.56 -10.94
N THR A 205 3.63 -0.19 -10.66
CA THR A 205 3.63 -1.24 -9.63
C THR A 205 3.43 -2.61 -10.28
N TYR A 206 4.22 -3.60 -9.84
CA TYR A 206 4.32 -4.89 -10.49
C TYR A 206 4.51 -6.03 -9.50
N ASN A 207 3.79 -7.14 -9.73
CA ASN A 207 3.98 -8.38 -8.99
C ASN A 207 5.13 -9.17 -9.62
N ASP A 208 6.26 -9.21 -8.92
CA ASP A 208 7.50 -9.82 -9.37
C ASP A 208 7.70 -11.19 -8.73
N PHE A 209 7.30 -12.22 -9.45
CA PHE A 209 7.47 -13.61 -9.04
C PHE A 209 8.61 -14.32 -9.78
N VAL A 210 9.64 -13.56 -10.22
CA VAL A 210 10.78 -14.16 -10.92
C VAL A 210 11.63 -15.05 -10.01
N HIS A 211 11.67 -14.79 -8.71
CA HIS A 211 12.42 -15.58 -7.75
C HIS A 211 11.64 -16.83 -7.34
N ASP A 212 12.12 -17.99 -7.75
CA ASP A 212 11.53 -19.31 -7.48
C ASP A 212 12.33 -20.15 -6.46
N GLY A 213 13.32 -19.52 -5.79
CA GLY A 213 14.26 -20.16 -4.90
C GLY A 213 15.65 -20.42 -5.52
N LYS A 214 15.77 -20.32 -6.85
CA LYS A 214 17.03 -20.57 -7.58
C LYS A 214 17.38 -19.46 -8.57
N ALA A 215 16.38 -18.74 -9.05
CA ALA A 215 16.57 -17.65 -10.00
C ALA A 215 17.08 -16.36 -9.29
N LYS A 216 17.25 -15.29 -10.07
CA LYS A 216 17.52 -13.94 -9.55
C LYS A 216 16.44 -13.48 -8.59
N GLY A 217 16.79 -12.59 -7.66
CA GLY A 217 15.86 -12.14 -6.61
C GLY A 217 14.73 -11.25 -7.13
N CYS A 218 14.99 -10.37 -8.14
CA CYS A 218 13.98 -9.54 -8.78
C CYS A 218 14.34 -9.22 -10.23
N GLU A 219 13.39 -8.72 -10.99
CA GLU A 219 13.64 -8.19 -12.33
C GLU A 219 14.17 -6.75 -12.25
N PRO A 220 15.19 -6.39 -13.03
CA PRO A 220 15.58 -5.00 -13.20
C PRO A 220 14.42 -4.17 -13.76
N LYS A 221 14.27 -2.94 -13.29
CA LYS A 221 13.22 -1.99 -13.72
C LYS A 221 13.05 -1.93 -15.25
N LYS A 222 14.15 -1.84 -16.00
CA LYS A 222 14.15 -1.77 -17.47
C LYS A 222 13.45 -2.96 -18.17
N ASN A 223 13.37 -4.11 -17.50
CA ASN A 223 12.72 -5.29 -18.05
C ASN A 223 11.20 -5.27 -17.82
N VAL A 224 10.73 -4.49 -16.86
CA VAL A 224 9.35 -4.51 -16.36
C VAL A 224 8.54 -3.30 -16.82
N THR A 225 9.03 -2.09 -16.53
CA THR A 225 8.27 -0.88 -16.82
C THR A 225 8.26 -0.53 -18.30
N SER A 226 7.16 0.08 -18.75
CA SER A 226 7.04 0.69 -20.08
C SER A 226 7.70 2.08 -20.14
N ASP A 227 7.97 2.71 -18.97
CA ASP A 227 8.52 4.06 -18.85
C ASP A 227 9.60 4.13 -17.76
N MET A 228 10.84 4.38 -18.16
CA MET A 228 11.99 4.47 -17.25
C MET A 228 12.04 5.76 -16.44
N GLU A 229 11.33 6.81 -16.85
CA GLU A 229 11.28 8.09 -16.14
C GLU A 229 10.27 8.07 -14.98
N LYS A 230 9.31 7.16 -15.01
CA LYS A 230 8.34 6.96 -13.93
C LYS A 230 8.93 6.12 -12.79
N PRO A 231 8.49 6.33 -11.53
CA PRO A 231 8.87 5.48 -10.40
C PRO A 231 8.46 4.02 -10.61
N TYR A 232 9.19 3.10 -9.98
CA TYR A 232 8.89 1.67 -10.00
C TYR A 232 8.87 1.07 -8.60
N LEU A 233 7.88 0.22 -8.33
CA LEU A 233 7.66 -0.44 -7.05
C LEU A 233 7.24 -1.91 -7.27
N ILE A 234 7.85 -2.83 -6.55
CA ILE A 234 7.44 -4.24 -6.53
C ILE A 234 6.32 -4.41 -5.51
N SER A 235 5.10 -4.65 -5.99
CA SER A 235 3.91 -4.74 -5.16
C SER A 235 3.69 -6.11 -4.52
N GLU A 236 4.25 -7.17 -5.14
CA GLU A 236 4.29 -8.50 -4.55
C GLU A 236 5.56 -9.24 -4.98
N TYR A 237 6.11 -10.04 -4.06
CA TYR A 237 7.13 -11.04 -4.33
C TYR A 237 6.90 -12.27 -3.46
N ASN A 238 7.49 -13.41 -3.81
CA ASN A 238 7.32 -14.69 -3.11
C ASN A 238 5.86 -15.17 -3.00
N GLY A 239 5.02 -14.85 -4.01
CA GLY A 239 3.63 -15.33 -4.09
C GLY A 239 3.49 -16.82 -4.40
N HIS A 240 4.60 -17.55 -4.50
CA HIS A 240 4.60 -18.99 -4.66
C HIS A 240 4.15 -19.68 -3.37
N MET A 241 3.36 -20.72 -3.52
CA MET A 241 3.00 -21.54 -2.37
C MET A 241 4.23 -22.28 -1.84
N TYR A 242 4.69 -21.86 -0.67
CA TYR A 242 5.79 -22.49 0.06
C TYR A 242 5.34 -22.70 1.51
N PRO A 243 4.50 -23.71 1.78
CA PRO A 243 3.91 -23.91 3.10
C PRO A 243 4.99 -24.29 4.11
N THR A 244 5.08 -23.50 5.18
CA THR A 244 6.04 -23.68 6.27
C THR A 244 5.30 -23.78 7.59
N LYS A 245 5.60 -24.80 8.38
CA LYS A 245 4.98 -25.06 9.68
C LYS A 245 6.01 -24.95 10.80
N THR A 246 5.58 -24.67 12.01
CA THR A 246 6.46 -24.58 13.18
C THR A 246 7.21 -25.88 13.49
N PHE A 247 6.67 -27.01 13.05
CA PHE A 247 7.25 -28.35 13.24
C PHE A 247 8.05 -28.85 12.02
N ASP A 248 8.15 -28.06 10.96
CA ASP A 248 8.99 -28.40 9.81
C ASP A 248 10.48 -28.39 10.20
N TRP A 249 11.27 -29.11 9.43
CA TRP A 249 12.71 -29.14 9.61
C TRP A 249 13.32 -27.76 9.43
N GLU A 250 14.43 -27.52 10.13
CA GLU A 250 15.10 -26.22 10.11
C GLU A 250 15.52 -25.81 8.69
N GLU A 251 16.00 -26.76 7.87
CA GLU A 251 16.40 -26.49 6.50
C GLU A 251 15.25 -25.95 5.65
N HIS A 252 14.03 -26.49 5.82
CA HIS A 252 12.84 -26.02 5.09
C HIS A 252 12.46 -24.60 5.54
N ARG A 253 12.47 -24.34 6.84
CA ARG A 253 12.19 -22.99 7.38
C ARG A 253 13.27 -21.99 6.98
N ALA A 254 14.53 -22.39 7.00
CA ALA A 254 15.66 -21.56 6.54
C ALA A 254 15.57 -21.25 5.05
N GLU A 255 15.18 -22.21 4.20
CA GLU A 255 14.95 -21.98 2.78
C GLU A 255 13.84 -20.94 2.54
N HIS A 256 12.74 -20.99 3.30
CA HIS A 256 11.68 -19.98 3.22
C HIS A 256 12.22 -18.58 3.56
N ALA A 257 12.97 -18.45 4.64
CA ALA A 257 13.59 -17.18 5.02
C ALA A 257 14.58 -16.68 3.96
N LEU A 258 15.39 -17.58 3.37
CA LEU A 258 16.34 -17.24 2.30
C LEU A 258 15.64 -16.73 1.03
N ARG A 259 14.46 -17.23 0.69
CA ARG A 259 13.66 -16.69 -0.44
C ARG A 259 13.34 -15.22 -0.24
N HIS A 260 12.94 -14.82 0.97
CA HIS A 260 12.73 -13.41 1.30
C HIS A 260 14.04 -12.61 1.26
N ALA A 261 15.10 -13.12 1.89
CA ALA A 261 16.40 -12.46 1.91
C ALA A 261 16.95 -12.20 0.51
N ASN A 262 16.89 -13.18 -0.38
CA ASN A 262 17.37 -13.07 -1.75
C ASN A 262 16.64 -11.96 -2.54
N VAL A 263 15.33 -11.82 -2.37
CA VAL A 263 14.59 -10.73 -3.02
C VAL A 263 14.93 -9.39 -2.40
N LEU A 264 14.99 -9.30 -1.07
CA LEU A 264 15.32 -8.06 -0.36
C LEU A 264 16.73 -7.56 -0.71
N ASP A 265 17.71 -8.46 -0.80
CA ASP A 265 19.08 -8.12 -1.20
C ASP A 265 19.14 -7.63 -2.65
N ALA A 266 18.44 -8.30 -3.56
CA ALA A 266 18.36 -7.88 -4.95
C ALA A 266 17.71 -6.50 -5.10
N VAL A 267 16.59 -6.25 -4.43
CA VAL A 267 15.92 -4.94 -4.42
C VAL A 267 16.78 -3.86 -3.76
N ALA A 268 17.54 -4.21 -2.72
CA ALA A 268 18.45 -3.25 -2.08
C ALA A 268 19.59 -2.81 -3.00
N ALA A 269 20.05 -3.70 -3.87
CA ALA A 269 21.11 -3.41 -4.86
C ALA A 269 20.61 -2.56 -6.04
N GLU A 270 19.32 -2.54 -6.34
CA GLU A 270 18.73 -1.76 -7.45
C GLU A 270 18.33 -0.36 -6.97
N GLU A 271 19.06 0.67 -7.35
CA GLU A 271 18.84 2.03 -6.87
C GLU A 271 17.51 2.64 -7.33
N ASP A 272 17.01 2.23 -8.48
CA ASP A 272 15.82 2.77 -9.15
C ASP A 272 14.51 2.01 -8.84
N ILE A 273 14.56 1.03 -7.92
CA ILE A 273 13.39 0.37 -7.35
C ILE A 273 13.03 1.04 -6.02
N ALA A 274 11.82 1.59 -5.90
CA ALA A 274 11.37 2.28 -4.68
C ALA A 274 11.27 1.36 -3.46
N GLY A 275 11.03 0.08 -3.69
CA GLY A 275 10.95 -0.95 -2.65
C GLY A 275 10.13 -2.17 -3.08
N CYS A 276 9.77 -3.01 -2.12
CA CYS A 276 9.01 -4.23 -2.38
C CYS A 276 8.12 -4.63 -1.21
N PHE A 277 7.07 -5.42 -1.53
CA PHE A 277 6.12 -5.98 -0.57
C PHE A 277 6.06 -7.51 -0.74
N GLY A 278 6.38 -8.24 0.34
CA GLY A 278 6.31 -9.71 0.34
C GLY A 278 4.87 -10.21 0.43
N TRP A 279 4.56 -11.28 -0.25
CA TRP A 279 3.31 -11.99 -0.13
C TRP A 279 3.46 -13.15 0.85
N CYS A 280 2.81 -13.15 2.02
CA CYS A 280 2.10 -12.04 2.67
C CYS A 280 2.32 -12.13 4.19
N MET A 281 1.76 -11.21 4.99
CA MET A 281 1.98 -11.11 6.44
C MET A 281 1.64 -12.39 7.18
N PHE A 282 0.47 -12.97 6.89
CA PHE A 282 -0.04 -14.21 7.48
C PHE A 282 -0.61 -15.13 6.42
N ASP A 283 -0.60 -16.43 6.72
CA ASP A 283 -1.44 -17.38 5.99
C ASP A 283 -2.91 -16.98 6.17
N TYR A 284 -3.70 -17.13 5.12
CA TYR A 284 -5.11 -16.81 5.12
C TYR A 284 -5.89 -17.93 4.45
N ASN A 285 -7.16 -18.04 4.84
CA ASN A 285 -8.04 -19.01 4.23
C ASN A 285 -8.37 -18.56 2.80
N THR A 286 -7.97 -19.39 1.87
CA THR A 286 -8.37 -19.28 0.48
C THR A 286 -8.90 -20.63 0.02
N HIS A 287 -9.58 -20.64 -1.11
CA HIS A 287 -10.00 -21.88 -1.75
C HIS A 287 -9.37 -21.94 -3.14
N LYS A 288 -9.12 -23.13 -3.55
CA LYS A 288 -8.72 -23.46 -4.92
C LYS A 288 -9.80 -24.35 -5.50
N ASP A 289 -10.23 -24.03 -6.71
CA ASP A 289 -11.18 -24.81 -7.48
C ASP A 289 -10.64 -26.21 -7.76
#